data_bcedb63b9ad5e11e137fe0fdd26cb683
#
_entry.id   bcedb63b9ad5e11e137fe0fdd26cb683
#
_cell.length_a   1.000
_cell.length_b   1.000
_cell.length_c   1.000
_cell.angle_alpha   90.00
_cell.angle_beta   90.00
_cell.angle_gamma   90.00
#
_symmetry.space_group_name_H-M   'P 1'
#
loop_
_entity.id
_entity.type
_entity.pdbx_description
1 polymer ?
#
loop_
_entity_poly.entity_id
_entity_poly.type
_entity_poly.pdbx_seq_one_letter_code
_entity_poly.pdbx_strand_id
1 'polypeptide(L)'
;GPLPRKDIDKVFVRGGYLHPVYTPKGKLVTDDFPLQHTHHHGIWFPWTKAEFEGRHPDFWNSADGSARIDFIKLENSWSGSVHGGFVARHRFMDLTAKPKPKAVIEETWEVRVYAITGGANPKWIFDLTGTQWCSGVSPLILPQYRYGGLGVRGNRQWDHEENNPTLFLTANNVTDRKAGHATRARWCYMGGKVDGAQAGLSILGHPQNFRAPQPMRIHPKEPFFNFAPQQFGAMAIKPGEKYVSHYRFVVADGTPIAADLHRNWADLAHPPVVRVINR
;
A
#
# COMPACT_ATOMS: atom_id res chain seq x y z
N GLY A 1 10.99 7.47 3.61
CA GLY A 1 10.55 8.50 2.66
C GLY A 1 11.40 9.77 2.80
N PRO A 2 11.24 10.75 1.91
CA PRO A 2 11.93 12.01 2.03
C PRO A 2 11.50 12.72 3.32
N LEU A 3 12.38 13.59 3.84
CA LEU A 3 12.02 14.44 4.97
C LEU A 3 10.82 15.32 4.58
N PRO A 4 9.82 15.50 5.46
CA PRO A 4 8.68 16.35 5.16
C PRO A 4 9.12 17.79 4.95
N ARG A 5 8.40 18.51 4.12
CA ARG A 5 8.59 19.96 3.97
C ARG A 5 8.40 20.65 5.32
N LYS A 6 9.05 21.80 5.51
CA LYS A 6 8.99 22.56 6.76
C LYS A 6 7.58 23.07 7.13
N ASP A 7 6.70 23.17 6.14
CA ASP A 7 5.31 23.58 6.28
C ASP A 7 4.34 22.45 6.69
N ILE A 8 4.83 21.21 6.77
CA ILE A 8 4.03 20.04 7.17
C ILE A 8 4.03 19.92 8.70
N ASP A 9 2.83 19.88 9.29
CA ASP A 9 2.67 19.61 10.70
C ASP A 9 3.25 18.22 11.04
N LYS A 10 4.02 18.18 12.14
CA LYS A 10 4.69 16.97 12.62
C LYS A 10 3.72 15.82 12.92
N VAL A 11 2.45 16.13 13.18
CA VAL A 11 1.40 15.12 13.41
C VAL A 11 1.20 14.19 12.21
N PHE A 12 1.49 14.67 10.98
CA PHE A 12 1.37 13.89 9.75
C PHE A 12 2.65 13.10 9.41
N VAL A 13 3.75 13.35 10.13
CA VAL A 13 5.01 12.61 9.88
C VAL A 13 4.90 11.21 10.44
N ARG A 14 5.17 10.21 9.58
CA ARG A 14 5.09 8.80 9.95
C ARG A 14 6.20 7.97 9.34
N GLY A 15 6.46 6.81 9.92
CA GLY A 15 7.19 5.71 9.28
C GLY A 15 6.29 4.83 8.40
N GLY A 16 6.88 3.84 7.73
CA GLY A 16 6.15 2.79 7.03
C GLY A 16 5.41 3.24 5.77
N TYR A 17 6.14 3.89 4.84
CA TYR A 17 5.63 4.17 3.50
C TYR A 17 6.75 4.22 2.45
N LEU A 18 6.39 4.03 1.18
CA LEU A 18 7.27 4.12 0.03
C LEU A 18 6.89 5.34 -0.82
N HIS A 19 7.82 6.28 -0.92
CA HIS A 19 7.77 7.45 -1.79
C HIS A 19 9.17 8.05 -1.88
N PRO A 20 9.61 8.55 -3.03
CA PRO A 20 8.93 8.54 -4.34
C PRO A 20 9.02 7.19 -5.06
N VAL A 21 8.02 6.90 -5.90
CA VAL A 21 8.03 5.75 -6.82
C VAL A 21 7.98 6.26 -8.25
N TYR A 22 8.97 5.87 -9.05
CA TYR A 22 9.12 6.30 -10.44
C TYR A 22 8.92 5.14 -11.41
N THR A 23 8.43 5.44 -12.61
CA THR A 23 8.46 4.51 -13.74
C THR A 23 9.87 4.35 -14.29
N PRO A 24 10.13 3.36 -15.18
CA PRO A 24 11.43 3.25 -15.88
C PRO A 24 11.90 4.50 -16.61
N LYS A 25 10.97 5.33 -17.12
CA LYS A 25 11.29 6.61 -17.76
C LYS A 25 11.33 7.80 -16.80
N GLY A 26 11.35 7.56 -15.50
CA GLY A 26 11.47 8.59 -14.46
C GLY A 26 10.18 9.38 -14.17
N LYS A 27 8.99 8.89 -14.56
CA LYS A 27 7.74 9.54 -14.22
C LYS A 27 7.32 9.17 -12.79
N LEU A 28 7.12 10.17 -11.94
CA LEU A 28 6.67 9.99 -10.57
C LEU A 28 5.20 9.54 -10.53
N VAL A 29 4.89 8.38 -9.94
CA VAL A 29 3.52 7.83 -9.89
C VAL A 29 2.87 7.87 -8.51
N THR A 30 3.58 8.36 -7.50
CA THR A 30 3.05 8.53 -6.14
C THR A 30 3.10 9.99 -5.71
N ASP A 31 2.36 10.36 -4.67
CA ASP A 31 2.42 11.65 -3.99
C ASP A 31 2.62 11.49 -2.49
N ASP A 32 3.06 12.55 -1.82
CA ASP A 32 3.26 12.61 -0.38
C ASP A 32 2.80 13.97 0.15
N PHE A 33 2.05 13.95 1.24
CA PHE A 33 1.46 15.14 1.87
C PHE A 33 0.67 16.02 0.88
N PRO A 34 -0.33 15.48 0.12
CA PRO A 34 -1.18 16.32 -0.72
C PRO A 34 -2.01 17.30 0.11
N LEU A 35 -2.28 18.50 -0.42
CA LEU A 35 -2.89 19.60 0.35
C LEU A 35 -4.24 19.22 0.98
N GLN A 36 -5.11 18.50 0.25
CA GLN A 36 -6.45 18.13 0.72
C GLN A 36 -6.43 16.94 1.69
N HIS A 37 -5.36 16.14 1.68
CA HIS A 37 -5.23 14.91 2.47
C HIS A 37 -3.79 14.75 2.95
N THR A 38 -3.29 15.69 3.74
CA THR A 38 -1.90 15.74 4.22
C THR A 38 -1.44 14.45 4.92
N HIS A 39 -2.40 13.65 5.41
CA HIS A 39 -2.17 12.33 5.99
C HIS A 39 -1.99 11.19 4.96
N HIS A 40 -2.08 11.48 3.64
CA HIS A 40 -1.80 10.47 2.60
C HIS A 40 -0.32 10.46 2.25
N HIS A 41 0.21 9.24 2.07
CA HIS A 41 1.60 8.99 1.69
C HIS A 41 1.65 8.00 0.53
N GLY A 42 2.67 8.01 -0.29
CA GLY A 42 2.83 7.18 -1.48
C GLY A 42 2.16 5.81 -1.40
N ILE A 43 2.91 4.77 -1.02
CA ILE A 43 2.36 3.44 -0.70
C ILE A 43 2.49 3.27 0.81
N TRP A 44 1.38 3.08 1.53
CA TRP A 44 1.40 2.94 3.00
C TRP A 44 0.33 1.97 3.51
N PHE A 45 0.47 1.48 4.73
CA PHE A 45 -0.43 0.46 5.30
C PHE A 45 -1.01 0.94 6.64
N PRO A 46 -1.98 1.86 6.65
CA PRO A 46 -2.60 2.36 7.85
C PRO A 46 -3.89 1.61 8.19
N TRP A 47 -4.26 1.67 9.47
CA TRP A 47 -5.58 1.29 9.95
C TRP A 47 -6.35 2.50 10.44
N THR A 48 -7.68 2.49 10.26
CA THR A 48 -8.59 3.53 10.75
C THR A 48 -9.69 2.93 11.59
N LYS A 49 -10.35 3.77 12.42
CA LYS A 49 -11.39 3.33 13.34
C LYS A 49 -10.92 2.20 14.26
N ALA A 50 -9.64 2.19 14.59
CA ALA A 50 -9.06 1.19 15.45
C ALA A 50 -9.59 1.33 16.90
N GLU A 51 -9.79 0.17 17.55
CA GLU A 51 -10.11 0.11 18.98
C GLU A 51 -9.03 -0.70 19.70
N PHE A 52 -8.47 -0.12 20.74
CA PHE A 52 -7.41 -0.74 21.52
C PHE A 52 -7.57 -0.41 23.00
N GLU A 53 -7.85 -1.40 23.83
CA GLU A 53 -8.04 -1.26 25.29
C GLU A 53 -9.03 -0.12 25.66
N GLY A 54 -10.16 -0.05 24.96
CA GLY A 54 -11.19 0.96 25.17
C GLY A 54 -10.85 2.36 24.64
N ARG A 55 -9.73 2.52 23.92
CA ARG A 55 -9.32 3.76 23.26
C ARG A 55 -9.41 3.61 21.74
N HIS A 56 -9.36 4.73 21.00
CA HIS A 56 -9.55 4.78 19.54
C HIS A 56 -8.39 5.47 18.82
N PRO A 57 -7.17 4.88 18.81
CA PRO A 57 -6.05 5.46 18.09
C PRO A 57 -6.27 5.44 16.57
N ASP A 58 -6.15 6.59 15.91
CA ASP A 58 -6.35 6.69 14.45
C ASP A 58 -4.99 6.68 13.71
N PHE A 59 -4.60 5.52 13.23
CA PHE A 59 -3.36 5.34 12.48
C PHE A 59 -3.45 5.78 11.03
N TRP A 60 -4.63 6.26 10.57
CA TRP A 60 -4.85 6.71 9.20
C TRP A 60 -4.77 8.23 9.07
N ASN A 61 -5.68 8.95 9.75
CA ASN A 61 -5.82 10.40 9.58
C ASN A 61 -4.77 11.18 10.34
N SER A 62 -4.32 10.69 11.49
CA SER A 62 -3.27 11.27 12.36
C SER A 62 -3.52 12.68 12.89
N ALA A 63 -4.43 13.46 12.30
CA ALA A 63 -4.63 14.89 12.59
C ALA A 63 -5.01 15.19 14.05
N ASP A 64 -5.65 14.24 14.75
CA ASP A 64 -6.03 14.35 16.15
C ASP A 64 -4.87 14.04 17.11
N GLY A 65 -3.72 13.62 16.58
CA GLY A 65 -2.55 13.25 17.39
C GLY A 65 -2.76 12.02 18.27
N SER A 66 -3.82 11.22 18.03
CA SER A 66 -4.13 10.05 18.88
C SER A 66 -3.20 8.87 18.64
N ALA A 67 -2.55 8.81 17.48
CA ALA A 67 -1.70 7.70 17.09
C ALA A 67 -0.49 8.14 16.24
N ARG A 68 0.51 7.27 16.18
CA ARG A 68 1.69 7.45 15.33
C ARG A 68 2.23 6.11 14.86
N ILE A 69 2.87 6.09 13.71
CA ILE A 69 3.63 4.93 13.23
C ILE A 69 5.10 5.33 13.13
N ASP A 70 5.92 4.65 13.91
CA ASP A 70 7.36 4.92 14.01
C ASP A 70 8.13 3.96 13.10
N PHE A 71 9.12 4.47 12.36
CA PHE A 71 10.19 3.66 11.80
C PHE A 71 11.14 3.26 12.95
N ILE A 72 11.37 1.98 13.14
CA ILE A 72 12.22 1.47 14.21
C ILE A 72 13.63 1.21 13.68
N LYS A 73 13.75 0.41 12.61
CA LYS A 73 15.05 0.10 12.02
C LYS A 73 14.92 -0.58 10.66
N LEU A 74 16.00 -0.55 9.91
CA LEU A 74 16.25 -1.46 8.80
C LEU A 74 16.84 -2.74 9.38
N GLU A 75 16.10 -3.85 9.26
CA GLU A 75 16.55 -5.14 9.81
C GLU A 75 17.53 -5.86 8.88
N ASN A 76 17.29 -5.75 7.57
CA ASN A 76 18.12 -6.37 6.55
C ASN A 76 18.03 -5.61 5.22
N SER A 77 19.07 -5.71 4.40
CA SER A 77 19.04 -5.30 3.00
C SER A 77 19.97 -6.20 2.19
N TRP A 78 19.61 -6.45 0.93
CA TRP A 78 20.41 -7.25 0.02
C TRP A 78 20.33 -6.73 -1.41
N SER A 79 21.30 -7.10 -2.21
CA SER A 79 21.31 -6.87 -3.66
C SER A 79 21.77 -8.14 -4.37
N GLY A 80 21.35 -8.31 -5.63
CA GLY A 80 21.72 -9.45 -6.45
C GLY A 80 21.29 -9.28 -7.90
N SER A 81 21.75 -10.17 -8.77
CA SER A 81 21.45 -10.13 -10.21
C SER A 81 19.99 -10.40 -10.55
N VAL A 82 19.24 -11.06 -9.68
CA VAL A 82 17.84 -11.43 -9.90
C VAL A 82 16.89 -10.48 -9.16
N HIS A 83 17.21 -10.16 -7.92
CA HIS A 83 16.45 -9.22 -7.11
C HIS A 83 17.30 -8.62 -5.99
N GLY A 84 16.93 -7.44 -5.58
CA GLY A 84 17.38 -6.80 -4.34
C GLY A 84 16.20 -6.47 -3.45
N GLY A 85 16.46 -6.02 -2.22
CA GLY A 85 15.38 -5.66 -1.33
C GLY A 85 15.84 -5.27 0.07
N PHE A 86 14.85 -5.10 0.94
CA PHE A 86 15.10 -4.78 2.33
C PHE A 86 13.97 -5.29 3.25
N VAL A 87 14.27 -5.40 4.53
CA VAL A 87 13.29 -5.61 5.60
C VAL A 87 13.37 -4.43 6.56
N ALA A 88 12.25 -3.73 6.71
CA ALA A 88 12.11 -2.61 7.63
C ALA A 88 11.12 -2.93 8.74
N ARG A 89 11.37 -2.44 9.95
CA ARG A 89 10.49 -2.58 11.10
C ARG A 89 9.85 -1.27 11.47
N HIS A 90 8.54 -1.34 11.75
CA HIS A 90 7.71 -0.22 12.19
C HIS A 90 6.97 -0.59 13.47
N ARG A 91 6.46 0.43 14.16
CA ARG A 91 5.65 0.27 15.37
C ARG A 91 4.50 1.26 15.37
N PHE A 92 3.31 0.76 15.63
CA PHE A 92 2.10 1.54 15.79
C PHE A 92 1.94 1.91 17.26
N MET A 93 1.85 3.21 17.54
CA MET A 93 1.79 3.76 18.89
C MET A 93 0.43 4.42 19.16
N ASP A 94 -0.24 3.99 20.22
CA ASP A 94 -1.36 4.71 20.83
C ASP A 94 -0.79 5.82 21.73
N LEU A 95 -0.99 7.05 21.33
CA LEU A 95 -0.50 8.24 22.05
C LEU A 95 -1.47 8.69 23.16
N THR A 96 -2.68 8.15 23.20
CA THR A 96 -3.71 8.48 24.19
C THR A 96 -3.60 7.66 25.46
N ALA A 97 -2.83 6.58 25.47
CA ALA A 97 -2.60 5.73 26.63
C ALA A 97 -1.91 6.51 27.76
N LYS A 98 -2.34 6.26 28.99
CA LYS A 98 -1.74 6.87 30.21
C LYS A 98 -1.10 5.79 31.07
N PRO A 99 -0.02 6.07 31.81
CA PRO A 99 0.70 7.36 31.94
C PRO A 99 1.64 7.69 30.76
N LYS A 100 1.82 6.79 29.80
CA LYS A 100 2.72 6.97 28.65
C LYS A 100 2.13 6.30 27.39
N PRO A 101 2.53 6.74 26.17
CA PRO A 101 2.16 6.09 24.92
C PRO A 101 2.44 4.58 24.95
N LYS A 102 1.55 3.79 24.30
CA LYS A 102 1.61 2.34 24.30
C LYS A 102 1.81 1.79 22.90
N ALA A 103 2.70 0.83 22.74
CA ALA A 103 2.84 0.10 21.50
C ALA A 103 1.63 -0.82 21.30
N VAL A 104 1.05 -0.80 20.11
CA VAL A 104 -0.16 -1.54 19.73
C VAL A 104 0.20 -2.68 18.79
N ILE A 105 0.88 -2.35 17.70
CA ILE A 105 1.27 -3.29 16.63
C ILE A 105 2.77 -3.13 16.36
N GLU A 106 3.46 -4.23 16.22
CA GLU A 106 4.73 -4.33 15.53
C GLU A 106 4.46 -4.73 14.08
N GLU A 107 5.23 -4.16 13.15
CA GLU A 107 5.13 -4.46 11.73
C GLU A 107 6.50 -4.66 11.12
N THR A 108 6.61 -5.62 10.21
CA THR A 108 7.73 -5.69 9.26
C THR A 108 7.24 -5.55 7.84
N TRP A 109 7.99 -4.82 7.04
CA TRP A 109 7.86 -4.81 5.59
C TRP A 109 9.08 -5.45 4.95
N GLU A 110 8.87 -6.55 4.23
CA GLU A 110 9.83 -7.04 3.27
C GLU A 110 9.46 -6.48 1.89
N VAL A 111 10.37 -5.72 1.28
CA VAL A 111 10.23 -5.22 -0.08
C VAL A 111 11.28 -5.90 -0.94
N ARG A 112 10.84 -6.55 -2.02
CA ARG A 112 11.69 -7.25 -2.97
C ARG A 112 11.49 -6.67 -4.36
N VAL A 113 12.54 -6.08 -4.93
CA VAL A 113 12.53 -5.47 -6.26
C VAL A 113 13.22 -6.40 -7.24
N TYR A 114 12.53 -6.76 -8.31
CA TYR A 114 13.06 -7.70 -9.31
C TYR A 114 13.86 -6.98 -10.39
N ALA A 115 15.01 -7.55 -10.75
CA ALA A 115 15.84 -7.09 -11.85
C ALA A 115 15.27 -7.59 -13.18
N ILE A 116 14.26 -6.91 -13.71
CA ILE A 116 13.65 -7.26 -14.99
C ILE A 116 14.42 -6.55 -16.08
N THR A 117 15.15 -7.32 -16.89
CA THR A 117 15.93 -6.81 -18.02
C THR A 117 15.26 -7.20 -19.33
N GLY A 118 15.13 -6.24 -20.25
CA GLY A 118 14.60 -6.46 -21.60
C GLY A 118 13.07 -6.36 -21.70
N GLY A 119 12.59 -6.45 -22.94
CA GLY A 119 11.18 -6.33 -23.31
C GLY A 119 10.80 -4.96 -23.89
N ALA A 120 9.79 -4.96 -24.78
CA ALA A 120 9.32 -3.76 -25.48
C ALA A 120 8.68 -2.73 -24.52
N ASN A 121 8.21 -3.17 -23.34
CA ASN A 121 7.55 -2.33 -22.35
C ASN A 121 8.26 -2.43 -20.99
N PRO A 122 9.31 -1.62 -20.74
CA PRO A 122 10.02 -1.60 -19.47
C PRO A 122 9.07 -1.33 -18.30
N LYS A 123 9.27 -2.06 -17.20
CA LYS A 123 8.48 -1.90 -15.99
C LYS A 123 9.31 -2.25 -14.75
N TRP A 124 8.98 -1.65 -13.64
CA TRP A 124 9.45 -2.11 -12.34
C TRP A 124 8.41 -3.07 -11.74
N ILE A 125 8.88 -4.20 -11.23
CA ILE A 125 8.06 -5.12 -10.44
C ILE A 125 8.71 -5.24 -9.08
N PHE A 126 7.90 -5.06 -8.04
CA PHE A 126 8.33 -5.34 -6.68
C PHE A 126 7.19 -5.94 -5.87
N ASP A 127 7.56 -6.80 -4.94
CA ASP A 127 6.66 -7.40 -3.97
C ASP A 127 6.83 -6.71 -2.61
N LEU A 128 5.72 -6.51 -1.90
CA LEU A 128 5.67 -6.04 -0.54
C LEU A 128 4.95 -7.08 0.31
N THR A 129 5.66 -7.63 1.29
CA THR A 129 5.09 -8.47 2.34
C THR A 129 5.02 -7.67 3.62
N GLY A 130 3.81 -7.34 4.06
CA GLY A 130 3.54 -6.75 5.36
C GLY A 130 3.18 -7.82 6.38
N THR A 131 3.88 -7.86 7.50
CA THR A 131 3.53 -8.75 8.62
C THR A 131 3.29 -7.90 9.86
N GLN A 132 2.10 -7.98 10.43
CA GLN A 132 1.69 -7.24 11.61
C GLN A 132 1.31 -8.20 12.73
N TRP A 133 1.67 -7.85 13.97
CA TRP A 133 1.30 -8.61 15.18
C TRP A 133 1.17 -7.67 16.38
N CYS A 134 0.38 -8.08 17.37
CA CYS A 134 0.22 -7.29 18.58
C CYS A 134 1.55 -7.14 19.33
N SER A 135 1.83 -5.93 19.81
CA SER A 135 3.01 -5.64 20.66
C SER A 135 2.87 -6.20 22.07
N GLY A 136 1.69 -6.60 22.47
CA GLY A 136 1.38 -7.10 23.82
C GLY A 136 0.21 -8.11 23.81
N VAL A 137 -0.50 -8.19 24.92
CA VAL A 137 -1.57 -9.19 25.16
C VAL A 137 -2.96 -8.72 24.72
N SER A 138 -3.11 -7.48 24.30
CA SER A 138 -4.40 -6.91 23.88
C SER A 138 -4.52 -6.94 22.36
N PRO A 139 -5.69 -7.31 21.81
CA PRO A 139 -5.93 -7.28 20.37
C PRO A 139 -6.11 -5.85 19.86
N LEU A 140 -5.78 -5.62 18.60
CA LEU A 140 -6.24 -4.47 17.84
C LEU A 140 -7.55 -4.85 17.15
N ILE A 141 -8.64 -4.20 17.50
CA ILE A 141 -9.95 -4.38 16.87
C ILE A 141 -10.11 -3.35 15.75
N LEU A 142 -10.57 -3.80 14.61
CA LEU A 142 -10.79 -3.01 13.40
C LEU A 142 -12.26 -3.17 12.98
N PRO A 143 -13.16 -2.31 13.44
CA PRO A 143 -14.57 -2.32 13.06
C PRO A 143 -14.76 -2.24 11.57
N GLN A 144 -15.94 -2.63 11.08
CA GLN A 144 -16.27 -2.44 9.68
C GLN A 144 -16.19 -0.95 9.29
N TYR A 145 -15.41 -0.68 8.25
CA TYR A 145 -15.27 0.68 7.73
C TYR A 145 -14.90 0.69 6.25
N ARG A 146 -15.25 1.78 5.57
CA ARG A 146 -15.12 1.91 4.10
C ARG A 146 -13.67 1.93 3.56
N TYR A 147 -12.65 2.12 4.39
CA TYR A 147 -11.23 2.08 4.05
C TYR A 147 -10.39 1.60 5.24
N GLY A 148 -9.14 1.27 4.99
CA GLY A 148 -8.16 0.70 5.93
C GLY A 148 -7.42 -0.46 5.26
N GLY A 149 -6.14 -0.60 5.51
CA GLY A 149 -5.27 -1.55 4.84
C GLY A 149 -4.31 -0.89 3.85
N LEU A 150 -3.70 -1.67 2.95
CA LEU A 150 -2.70 -1.15 2.02
C LEU A 150 -3.31 -0.15 1.05
N GLY A 151 -2.77 1.08 1.05
CA GLY A 151 -3.22 2.17 0.22
C GLY A 151 -2.12 2.73 -0.68
N VAL A 152 -2.54 3.43 -1.72
CA VAL A 152 -1.66 4.18 -2.61
C VAL A 152 -2.26 5.55 -2.89
N ARG A 153 -1.46 6.59 -2.65
CA ARG A 153 -1.71 7.94 -3.13
C ARG A 153 -0.96 8.14 -4.44
N GLY A 154 -1.70 8.36 -5.52
CA GLY A 154 -1.18 8.65 -6.86
C GLY A 154 -0.66 10.07 -7.01
N ASN A 155 0.00 10.34 -8.13
CA ASN A 155 0.60 11.64 -8.45
C ASN A 155 -0.44 12.77 -8.37
N ARG A 156 -0.05 13.92 -7.80
CA ARG A 156 -0.92 15.10 -7.65
C ARG A 156 -1.38 15.72 -8.97
N GLN A 157 -0.67 15.48 -10.09
CA GLN A 157 -1.14 15.92 -11.40
C GLN A 157 -2.44 15.22 -11.82
N TRP A 158 -2.79 14.11 -11.17
CA TRP A 158 -4.03 13.36 -11.40
C TRP A 158 -5.21 13.85 -10.54
N ASP A 159 -5.00 14.82 -9.66
CA ASP A 159 -6.06 15.47 -8.88
C ASP A 159 -6.95 16.40 -9.73
N HIS A 160 -6.53 16.70 -10.97
CA HIS A 160 -7.24 17.58 -11.88
C HIS A 160 -8.15 16.78 -12.82
N GLU A 161 -9.34 16.40 -12.36
CA GLU A 161 -10.27 15.51 -13.08
C GLU A 161 -10.64 15.98 -14.49
N GLU A 162 -10.75 17.30 -14.73
CA GLU A 162 -11.14 17.84 -16.03
C GLU A 162 -10.05 17.71 -17.09
N ASN A 163 -8.80 17.96 -16.73
CA ASN A 163 -7.67 18.03 -17.67
C ASN A 163 -6.77 16.80 -17.64
N ASN A 164 -6.74 16.09 -16.53
CA ASN A 164 -5.91 14.90 -16.34
C ASN A 164 -6.58 13.92 -15.36
N PRO A 165 -7.66 13.26 -15.78
CA PRO A 165 -8.40 12.37 -14.90
C PRO A 165 -7.54 11.18 -14.48
N THR A 166 -7.63 10.81 -13.22
CA THR A 166 -7.07 9.52 -12.76
C THR A 166 -7.81 8.38 -13.43
N LEU A 167 -7.09 7.54 -14.12
CA LEU A 167 -7.61 6.34 -14.77
C LEU A 167 -7.53 5.16 -13.79
N PHE A 168 -8.58 4.37 -13.76
CA PHE A 168 -8.62 3.09 -13.06
C PHE A 168 -8.93 1.96 -14.05
N LEU A 169 -8.39 0.78 -13.76
CA LEU A 169 -8.75 -0.46 -14.43
C LEU A 169 -8.62 -1.60 -13.42
N THR A 170 -9.69 -2.36 -13.25
CA THR A 170 -9.68 -3.52 -12.35
C THR A 170 -9.52 -4.83 -13.10
N ALA A 171 -9.22 -5.91 -12.40
CA ALA A 171 -9.16 -7.27 -12.96
C ALA A 171 -10.49 -7.74 -13.58
N ASN A 172 -11.59 -7.06 -13.30
CA ASN A 172 -12.92 -7.33 -13.85
C ASN A 172 -13.27 -6.38 -15.01
N ASN A 173 -12.29 -5.69 -15.59
CA ASN A 173 -12.43 -4.71 -16.67
C ASN A 173 -13.31 -3.50 -16.32
N VAL A 174 -13.44 -3.16 -15.03
CA VAL A 174 -14.17 -1.98 -14.60
C VAL A 174 -13.21 -0.78 -14.56
N THR A 175 -13.59 0.31 -15.25
CA THR A 175 -12.83 1.57 -15.32
C THR A 175 -13.51 2.71 -14.56
N ASP A 176 -14.82 2.61 -14.37
CA ASP A 176 -15.59 3.61 -13.62
C ASP A 176 -15.31 3.52 -12.11
N ARG A 177 -15.02 4.66 -11.49
CA ARG A 177 -14.68 4.74 -10.06
C ARG A 177 -15.80 4.26 -9.14
N LYS A 178 -17.04 4.65 -9.45
CA LYS A 178 -18.21 4.33 -8.64
C LYS A 178 -18.56 2.85 -8.77
N ALA A 179 -18.51 2.31 -9.98
CA ALA A 179 -18.76 0.90 -10.25
C ALA A 179 -17.66 -0.01 -9.65
N GLY A 180 -16.40 0.43 -9.62
CA GLY A 180 -15.30 -0.33 -9.03
C GLY A 180 -15.20 -0.21 -7.52
N HIS A 181 -15.75 0.87 -6.91
CA HIS A 181 -15.73 1.06 -5.48
C HIS A 181 -16.58 0.02 -4.75
N ALA A 182 -16.08 -0.48 -3.60
CA ALA A 182 -16.70 -1.53 -2.79
C ALA A 182 -16.94 -2.86 -3.53
N THR A 183 -16.22 -3.10 -4.63
CA THR A 183 -16.18 -4.41 -5.29
C THR A 183 -14.87 -5.13 -4.96
N ARG A 184 -14.76 -6.40 -5.36
CA ARG A 184 -13.58 -7.22 -5.18
C ARG A 184 -12.87 -7.43 -6.50
N ALA A 185 -11.54 -7.25 -6.53
CA ALA A 185 -10.73 -7.60 -7.69
C ALA A 185 -9.35 -8.11 -7.28
N ARG A 186 -8.76 -8.95 -8.13
CA ARG A 186 -7.42 -9.51 -7.91
C ARG A 186 -6.32 -8.47 -8.04
N TRP A 187 -6.55 -7.45 -8.88
CA TRP A 187 -5.66 -6.32 -9.07
C TRP A 187 -6.44 -5.06 -9.48
N CYS A 188 -5.84 -3.91 -9.22
CA CYS A 188 -6.32 -2.62 -9.67
C CYS A 188 -5.13 -1.78 -10.17
N TYR A 189 -5.30 -1.19 -11.36
CA TYR A 189 -4.42 -0.16 -11.90
C TYR A 189 -4.95 1.22 -11.54
N MET A 190 -4.03 2.13 -11.28
CA MET A 190 -4.27 3.56 -11.14
C MET A 190 -3.18 4.34 -11.90
N GLY A 191 -3.56 5.33 -12.69
CA GLY A 191 -2.62 6.13 -13.46
C GLY A 191 -3.23 7.36 -14.09
N GLY A 192 -2.42 8.09 -14.84
CA GLY A 192 -2.79 9.32 -15.55
C GLY A 192 -1.58 9.89 -16.27
N LYS A 193 -1.69 11.10 -16.82
CA LYS A 193 -0.55 11.76 -17.44
C LYS A 193 0.35 12.39 -16.36
N VAL A 194 1.66 12.20 -16.51
CA VAL A 194 2.70 12.89 -15.76
C VAL A 194 3.59 13.59 -16.76
N ASP A 195 3.64 14.93 -16.71
CA ASP A 195 4.33 15.78 -17.71
C ASP A 195 3.95 15.39 -19.14
N GLY A 196 2.66 15.24 -19.39
CA GLY A 196 2.09 14.95 -20.71
C GLY A 196 2.13 13.48 -21.14
N ALA A 197 2.85 12.60 -20.46
CA ALA A 197 2.97 11.17 -20.80
C ALA A 197 2.19 10.26 -19.83
N GLN A 198 1.52 9.24 -20.36
CA GLN A 198 0.79 8.27 -19.56
C GLN A 198 1.76 7.45 -18.69
N ALA A 199 1.44 7.33 -17.41
CA ALA A 199 2.19 6.55 -16.43
C ALA A 199 1.25 6.03 -15.34
N GLY A 200 1.64 4.97 -14.63
CA GLY A 200 0.83 4.46 -13.53
C GLY A 200 1.42 3.25 -12.83
N LEU A 201 0.66 2.76 -11.87
CA LEU A 201 1.01 1.58 -11.11
C LEU A 201 -0.21 0.66 -10.93
N SER A 202 0.06 -0.63 -10.86
CA SER A 202 -0.94 -1.66 -10.55
C SER A 202 -0.59 -2.33 -9.24
N ILE A 203 -1.61 -2.61 -8.42
CA ILE A 203 -1.49 -3.35 -7.16
C ILE A 203 -2.22 -4.67 -7.31
N LEU A 204 -1.48 -5.77 -7.14
CA LEU A 204 -1.97 -7.14 -7.29
C LEU A 204 -1.99 -7.78 -5.90
N GLY A 205 -3.19 -8.20 -5.43
CA GLY A 205 -3.35 -8.87 -4.14
C GLY A 205 -3.15 -10.38 -4.26
N HIS A 206 -2.36 -10.94 -3.34
CA HIS A 206 -2.12 -12.39 -3.28
C HIS A 206 -3.41 -13.13 -2.85
N PRO A 207 -3.71 -14.33 -3.39
CA PRO A 207 -4.92 -15.08 -3.04
C PRO A 207 -4.97 -15.56 -1.58
N GLN A 208 -3.85 -15.57 -0.87
CA GLN A 208 -3.78 -15.91 0.56
C GLN A 208 -4.00 -14.69 1.48
N ASN A 209 -4.15 -13.48 0.95
CA ASN A 209 -4.47 -12.34 1.78
C ASN A 209 -5.83 -12.53 2.45
N PHE A 210 -5.95 -12.07 3.68
CA PHE A 210 -7.20 -12.12 4.40
C PHE A 210 -8.33 -11.47 3.57
N ARG A 211 -9.43 -12.20 3.36
CA ARG A 211 -10.58 -11.82 2.52
C ARG A 211 -10.25 -11.64 1.04
N ALA A 212 -9.24 -12.34 0.50
CA ALA A 212 -8.94 -12.28 -0.94
C ALA A 212 -10.09 -12.85 -1.82
N PRO A 213 -10.35 -12.28 -3.02
CA PRO A 213 -9.90 -10.97 -3.45
C PRO A 213 -10.43 -9.89 -2.53
N GLN A 214 -9.54 -9.00 -2.06
CA GLN A 214 -9.92 -7.99 -1.09
C GLN A 214 -10.86 -6.94 -1.70
N PRO A 215 -11.81 -6.40 -0.91
CA PRO A 215 -12.63 -5.28 -1.35
C PRO A 215 -11.76 -4.03 -1.57
N MET A 216 -12.20 -3.18 -2.50
CA MET A 216 -11.47 -2.02 -2.95
C MET A 216 -12.14 -0.73 -2.51
N ARG A 217 -11.36 0.20 -1.98
CA ARG A 217 -11.73 1.60 -1.87
C ARG A 217 -11.11 2.35 -3.05
N ILE A 218 -11.90 2.71 -4.04
CA ILE A 218 -11.55 3.69 -5.07
C ILE A 218 -12.12 5.03 -4.63
N HIS A 219 -11.27 6.06 -4.49
CA HIS A 219 -11.75 7.38 -4.06
C HIS A 219 -12.57 8.03 -5.17
N PRO A 220 -13.72 8.68 -4.86
CA PRO A 220 -14.60 9.23 -5.90
C PRO A 220 -13.95 10.37 -6.70
N LYS A 221 -13.00 11.10 -6.14
CA LYS A 221 -12.36 12.27 -6.76
C LYS A 221 -10.83 12.16 -6.83
N GLU A 222 -10.20 11.76 -5.73
CA GLU A 222 -8.75 11.78 -5.57
C GLU A 222 -8.06 10.60 -6.27
N PRO A 223 -6.78 10.73 -6.67
CA PRO A 223 -5.96 9.62 -7.13
C PRO A 223 -5.54 8.73 -5.95
N PHE A 224 -6.51 8.07 -5.37
CA PHE A 224 -6.34 7.24 -4.20
C PHE A 224 -7.08 5.91 -4.37
N PHE A 225 -6.37 4.85 -4.03
CA PHE A 225 -6.88 3.48 -3.99
C PHE A 225 -6.38 2.77 -2.74
N ASN A 226 -7.20 1.89 -2.14
CA ASN A 226 -6.69 0.90 -1.21
C ASN A 226 -7.45 -0.43 -1.27
N PHE A 227 -6.76 -1.52 -0.98
CA PHE A 227 -7.38 -2.77 -0.59
C PHE A 227 -7.84 -2.65 0.87
N ALA A 228 -9.15 -2.76 1.09
CA ALA A 228 -9.82 -2.43 2.33
C ALA A 228 -10.47 -3.67 3.00
N PRO A 229 -9.71 -4.58 3.63
CA PRO A 229 -10.26 -5.83 4.16
C PRO A 229 -11.35 -5.61 5.22
N GLN A 230 -11.35 -4.49 5.96
CA GLN A 230 -12.39 -4.17 6.94
C GLN A 230 -13.70 -3.61 6.31
N GLN A 231 -13.73 -3.38 4.98
CA GLN A 231 -14.92 -2.83 4.31
C GLN A 231 -16.14 -3.78 4.37
N PHE A 232 -15.91 -5.09 4.39
CA PHE A 232 -16.96 -6.11 4.42
C PHE A 232 -17.08 -6.81 5.76
N GLY A 233 -16.77 -6.13 6.84
CA GLY A 233 -16.96 -6.59 8.19
C GLY A 233 -15.79 -6.27 9.12
N ALA A 234 -16.04 -6.29 10.41
CA ALA A 234 -15.01 -6.12 11.43
C ALA A 234 -13.95 -7.24 11.36
N MET A 235 -12.74 -6.91 11.79
CA MET A 235 -11.64 -7.86 11.94
C MET A 235 -10.80 -7.49 13.15
N ALA A 236 -9.88 -8.37 13.55
CA ALA A 236 -8.93 -8.08 14.61
C ALA A 236 -7.56 -8.68 14.29
N ILE A 237 -6.51 -8.02 14.77
CA ILE A 237 -5.17 -8.61 14.90
C ILE A 237 -5.07 -9.04 16.36
N LYS A 238 -4.96 -10.37 16.60
CA LYS A 238 -5.00 -10.93 17.95
C LYS A 238 -3.59 -11.25 18.47
N PRO A 239 -3.40 -11.22 19.79
CA PRO A 239 -2.15 -11.69 20.40
C PRO A 239 -1.83 -13.13 19.98
N GLY A 240 -0.55 -13.37 19.67
CA GLY A 240 -0.08 -14.67 19.21
C GLY A 240 -0.35 -14.99 17.73
N GLU A 241 -1.16 -14.17 17.04
CA GLU A 241 -1.43 -14.30 15.61
C GLU A 241 -0.65 -13.26 14.80
N LYS A 242 -0.31 -13.61 13.54
CA LYS A 242 0.28 -12.69 12.57
C LYS A 242 -0.74 -12.40 11.47
N TYR A 243 -0.98 -11.12 11.22
CA TYR A 243 -1.70 -10.66 10.03
C TYR A 243 -0.67 -10.45 8.91
N VAL A 244 -0.67 -11.34 7.92
CA VAL A 244 0.27 -11.30 6.81
C VAL A 244 -0.46 -10.91 5.53
N SER A 245 0.13 -9.99 4.77
CA SER A 245 -0.40 -9.53 3.49
C SER A 245 0.72 -9.47 2.45
N HIS A 246 0.43 -9.94 1.25
CA HIS A 246 1.36 -9.95 0.13
C HIS A 246 0.75 -9.19 -1.05
N TYR A 247 1.53 -8.26 -1.58
CA TYR A 247 1.12 -7.47 -2.73
C TYR A 247 2.27 -7.37 -3.72
N ARG A 248 1.95 -7.45 -5.01
CA ARG A 248 2.87 -7.13 -6.10
C ARG A 248 2.49 -5.81 -6.70
N PHE A 249 3.48 -5.00 -6.98
CA PHE A 249 3.35 -3.74 -7.69
C PHE A 249 3.98 -3.86 -9.07
N VAL A 250 3.28 -3.36 -10.08
CA VAL A 250 3.78 -3.21 -11.45
C VAL A 250 3.72 -1.74 -11.79
N VAL A 251 4.87 -1.11 -11.98
CA VAL A 251 5.01 0.32 -12.26
C VAL A 251 5.54 0.50 -13.66
N ALA A 252 4.80 1.21 -14.51
CA ALA A 252 5.12 1.30 -15.93
C ALA A 252 4.74 2.65 -16.54
N ASP A 253 5.40 2.96 -17.64
CA ASP A 253 5.02 4.00 -18.57
C ASP A 253 3.94 3.48 -19.54
N GLY A 254 3.08 4.39 -20.03
CA GLY A 254 2.03 4.05 -20.98
C GLY A 254 0.75 3.51 -20.33
N THR A 255 -0.15 3.08 -21.19
CA THR A 255 -1.45 2.51 -20.80
C THR A 255 -1.29 1.06 -20.34
N PRO A 256 -1.96 0.63 -19.27
CA PRO A 256 -1.86 -0.75 -18.79
C PRO A 256 -2.43 -1.73 -19.80
N ILE A 257 -1.81 -2.89 -19.93
CA ILE A 257 -2.31 -4.01 -20.71
C ILE A 257 -2.89 -5.05 -19.75
N ALA A 258 -4.21 -5.21 -19.73
CA ALA A 258 -4.90 -6.11 -18.81
C ALA A 258 -4.36 -7.54 -18.83
N ALA A 259 -4.06 -8.08 -20.04
CA ALA A 259 -3.49 -9.42 -20.19
C ALA A 259 -2.14 -9.56 -19.49
N ASP A 260 -1.29 -8.51 -19.50
CA ASP A 260 -0.01 -8.51 -18.79
C ASP A 260 -0.21 -8.50 -17.28
N LEU A 261 -1.19 -7.73 -16.79
CA LEU A 261 -1.51 -7.69 -15.36
C LEU A 261 -2.10 -9.02 -14.88
N HIS A 262 -2.91 -9.68 -15.70
CA HIS A 262 -3.39 -11.03 -15.39
C HIS A 262 -2.24 -12.05 -15.31
N ARG A 263 -1.25 -12.00 -16.22
CA ARG A 263 -0.05 -12.85 -16.15
C ARG A 263 0.78 -12.55 -14.90
N ASN A 264 1.08 -11.28 -14.63
CA ASN A 264 1.83 -10.89 -13.41
C ASN A 264 1.12 -11.33 -12.12
N TRP A 265 -0.22 -11.32 -12.12
CA TRP A 265 -0.99 -11.84 -10.99
C TRP A 265 -0.89 -13.37 -10.89
N ALA A 266 -0.97 -14.09 -12.01
CA ALA A 266 -0.81 -15.54 -12.03
C ALA A 266 0.57 -15.96 -11.52
N ASP A 267 1.64 -15.25 -11.92
CA ASP A 267 3.00 -15.49 -11.44
C ASP A 267 3.18 -15.21 -9.93
N LEU A 268 2.41 -14.24 -9.38
CA LEU A 268 2.37 -14.00 -7.94
C LEU A 268 1.60 -15.10 -7.19
N ALA A 269 0.44 -15.49 -7.74
CA ALA A 269 -0.48 -16.42 -7.08
C ALA A 269 -0.03 -17.89 -7.17
N HIS A 270 0.65 -18.24 -8.27
CA HIS A 270 1.07 -19.59 -8.63
C HIS A 270 2.50 -19.59 -9.18
N PRO A 271 3.50 -19.23 -8.34
CA PRO A 271 4.89 -19.19 -8.80
C PRO A 271 5.35 -20.58 -9.25
N PRO A 272 6.19 -20.66 -10.30
CA PRO A 272 6.71 -21.95 -10.77
C PRO A 272 7.56 -22.61 -9.69
N VAL A 273 7.42 -23.94 -9.56
CA VAL A 273 8.26 -24.73 -8.67
C VAL A 273 9.61 -24.97 -9.37
N VAL A 274 10.66 -24.37 -8.83
CA VAL A 274 12.03 -24.55 -9.34
C VAL A 274 12.75 -25.59 -8.49
N ARG A 275 13.35 -26.59 -9.14
CA ARG A 275 14.24 -27.55 -8.49
C ARG A 275 15.67 -27.37 -9.02
N VAL A 276 16.61 -27.15 -8.13
CA VAL A 276 18.03 -27.16 -8.47
C VAL A 276 18.50 -28.61 -8.46
N ILE A 277 18.94 -29.12 -9.61
CA ILE A 277 19.56 -30.44 -9.74
C ILE A 277 21.06 -30.20 -9.82
N ASN A 278 21.79 -30.52 -8.75
CA ASN A 278 23.24 -30.55 -8.79
C ASN A 278 23.64 -31.75 -9.66
N ARG A 279 24.32 -31.48 -10.77
CA ARG A 279 24.96 -32.50 -11.61
C ARG A 279 26.37 -32.80 -11.12
#